data_c0096776ed7b20a9cb4e091e30a61737
#
_entry.id   c0096776ed7b20a9cb4e091e30a61737
#
_cell.length_a   1.000
_cell.length_b   1.000
_cell.length_c   1.000
_cell.angle_alpha   90.00
_cell.angle_beta   90.00
_cell.angle_gamma   90.00
#
_symmetry.space_group_name_H-M   'P 1'
#
loop_
_entity.id
_entity.type
_entity.pdbx_description
1 polymer ?
#
loop_
_entity_poly.entity_id
_entity_poly.type
_entity_poly.pdbx_seq_one_letter_code
_entity_poly.pdbx_strand_id
1 'polypeptide(L)'
;LVFEALGNHLVAEPLLGALLVGRALTEAGTDAQKAQLEGIIAGTLLAALAHDEPASHYELNRVATTARKDGAGWVLNGAKAVVLFGDQAQLLLVSARTSGAVGDEAGISLFLVPGDAAGVSARGYGRIDGGHAAELTLSNVKVGADALLGAEGAGHALLERVVGFGLLALSAESLGAMDKAK
;
A
#
# COMPACT_ATOMS: atom_id res chain seq x y z
N LEU A 1 -11.11 14.77 12.35
CA LEU A 1 -12.08 14.20 13.32
C LEU A 1 -11.88 12.70 13.52
N VAL A 2 -11.95 11.83 12.48
CA VAL A 2 -11.85 10.37 12.70
C VAL A 2 -10.47 10.00 13.26
N PHE A 3 -9.38 10.33 12.58
CA PHE A 3 -8.03 9.99 13.04
C PHE A 3 -7.65 10.67 14.36
N GLU A 4 -8.13 11.86 14.63
CA GLU A 4 -8.01 12.51 15.93
C GLU A 4 -8.69 11.69 17.05
N ALA A 5 -9.89 11.17 16.82
CA ALA A 5 -10.55 10.28 17.75
C ALA A 5 -9.81 8.95 17.93
N LEU A 6 -9.22 8.38 16.86
CA LEU A 6 -8.39 7.18 16.94
C LEU A 6 -7.16 7.42 17.81
N GLY A 7 -6.46 8.53 17.63
CA GLY A 7 -5.32 8.92 18.45
C GLY A 7 -5.67 9.13 19.91
N ASN A 8 -6.81 9.76 20.19
CA ASN A 8 -7.30 9.96 21.55
C ASN A 8 -7.53 8.64 22.30
N HIS A 9 -7.87 7.56 21.60
CA HIS A 9 -8.15 6.23 22.14
C HIS A 9 -7.02 5.22 21.90
N LEU A 10 -5.91 5.62 21.27
CA LEU A 10 -4.77 4.77 20.92
C LEU A 10 -5.20 3.52 20.13
N VAL A 11 -6.05 3.70 19.12
CA VAL A 11 -6.59 2.60 18.31
C VAL A 11 -5.53 2.10 17.33
N ALA A 12 -5.16 0.81 17.42
CA ALA A 12 -4.13 0.17 16.60
C ALA A 12 -4.71 -0.67 15.44
N GLU A 13 -5.86 -0.27 14.89
CA GLU A 13 -6.55 -0.99 13.82
C GLU A 13 -6.01 -0.61 12.41
N PRO A 14 -6.23 -1.43 11.38
CA PRO A 14 -5.66 -1.27 10.02
C PRO A 14 -6.30 -0.13 9.19
N LEU A 15 -6.77 0.93 9.81
CA LEU A 15 -7.53 2.00 9.16
C LEU A 15 -6.68 2.84 8.21
N LEU A 16 -5.37 3.01 8.51
CA LEU A 16 -4.47 3.74 7.62
C LEU A 16 -4.33 3.03 6.26
N GLY A 17 -4.15 1.71 6.24
CA GLY A 17 -4.09 0.93 5.00
C GLY A 17 -5.36 1.07 4.17
N ALA A 18 -6.53 0.94 4.81
CA ALA A 18 -7.83 1.13 4.18
C ALA A 18 -7.96 2.54 3.57
N LEU A 19 -7.52 3.58 4.29
CA LEU A 19 -7.53 4.97 3.83
C LEU A 19 -6.65 5.15 2.58
N LEU A 20 -5.39 4.68 2.63
CA LEU A 20 -4.42 4.87 1.56
C LEU A 20 -4.84 4.13 0.28
N VAL A 21 -5.21 2.86 0.40
CA VAL A 21 -5.64 2.05 -0.75
C VAL A 21 -6.98 2.55 -1.28
N GLY A 22 -7.94 2.87 -0.41
CA GLY A 22 -9.22 3.47 -0.79
C GLY A 22 -9.05 4.78 -1.54
N ARG A 23 -8.12 5.64 -1.10
CA ARG A 23 -7.79 6.90 -1.78
C ARG A 23 -7.21 6.64 -3.18
N ALA A 24 -6.26 5.71 -3.31
CA ALA A 24 -5.66 5.35 -4.59
C ALA A 24 -6.71 4.81 -5.58
N LEU A 25 -7.59 3.91 -5.12
CA LEU A 25 -8.69 3.37 -5.91
C LEU A 25 -9.65 4.48 -6.38
N THR A 26 -10.00 5.40 -5.49
CA THR A 26 -10.91 6.52 -5.81
C THR A 26 -10.34 7.41 -6.90
N GLU A 27 -9.03 7.73 -6.82
CA GLU A 27 -8.38 8.66 -7.77
C GLU A 27 -8.08 8.03 -9.12
N ALA A 28 -7.61 6.79 -9.15
CA ALA A 28 -7.04 6.19 -10.36
C ALA A 28 -7.65 4.85 -10.77
N GLY A 29 -8.56 4.30 -9.97
CA GLY A 29 -9.19 3.01 -10.26
C GLY A 29 -10.19 3.07 -11.41
N THR A 30 -10.26 2.00 -12.18
CA THR A 30 -11.39 1.72 -13.09
C THR A 30 -12.66 1.45 -12.26
N ASP A 31 -13.83 1.45 -12.90
CA ASP A 31 -15.08 1.14 -12.18
C ASP A 31 -15.05 -0.26 -11.54
N ALA A 32 -14.45 -1.25 -12.22
CA ALA A 32 -14.27 -2.59 -11.67
C ALA A 32 -13.35 -2.61 -10.44
N GLN A 33 -12.26 -1.84 -10.45
CA GLN A 33 -11.36 -1.72 -9.32
C GLN A 33 -12.01 -0.95 -8.16
N LYS A 34 -12.78 0.10 -8.44
CA LYS A 34 -13.53 0.89 -7.44
C LYS A 34 -14.62 0.06 -6.73
N ALA A 35 -15.14 -0.99 -7.34
CA ALA A 35 -16.08 -1.89 -6.68
C ALA A 35 -15.51 -2.51 -5.39
N GLN A 36 -14.17 -2.64 -5.27
CA GLN A 36 -13.51 -3.11 -4.05
C GLN A 36 -13.65 -2.14 -2.87
N LEU A 37 -13.97 -0.86 -3.11
CA LEU A 37 -14.20 0.14 -2.06
C LEU A 37 -15.33 -0.27 -1.11
N GLU A 38 -16.37 -0.94 -1.61
CA GLU A 38 -17.48 -1.42 -0.78
C GLU A 38 -16.97 -2.36 0.32
N GLY A 39 -16.13 -3.34 -0.06
CA GLY A 39 -15.53 -4.27 0.90
C GLY A 39 -14.57 -3.60 1.89
N ILE A 40 -13.77 -2.63 1.41
CA ILE A 40 -12.86 -1.86 2.27
C ILE A 40 -13.64 -1.03 3.29
N ILE A 41 -14.69 -0.34 2.86
CA ILE A 41 -15.56 0.49 3.73
C ILE A 41 -16.31 -0.37 4.74
N ALA A 42 -16.81 -1.53 4.32
CA ALA A 42 -17.51 -2.48 5.19
C ALA A 42 -16.56 -3.22 6.15
N GLY A 43 -15.24 -3.11 5.99
CA GLY A 43 -14.24 -3.84 6.79
C GLY A 43 -14.16 -5.34 6.46
N THR A 44 -14.75 -5.78 5.35
CA THR A 44 -14.71 -7.18 4.88
C THR A 44 -13.54 -7.46 3.93
N LEU A 45 -12.88 -6.41 3.44
CA LEU A 45 -11.67 -6.49 2.62
C LEU A 45 -10.56 -5.66 3.27
N LEU A 46 -9.61 -6.33 3.90
CA LEU A 46 -8.45 -5.67 4.49
C LEU A 46 -7.43 -5.35 3.38
N ALA A 47 -7.10 -4.06 3.26
CA ALA A 47 -6.17 -3.56 2.25
C ALA A 47 -4.94 -2.91 2.88
N ALA A 48 -3.76 -3.12 2.28
CA ALA A 48 -2.50 -2.55 2.73
C ALA A 48 -1.69 -1.94 1.57
N LEU A 49 -0.99 -0.84 1.85
CA LEU A 49 -0.03 -0.24 0.93
C LEU A 49 1.33 -0.92 1.12
N ALA A 50 1.81 -1.61 0.09
CA ALA A 50 3.11 -2.27 0.02
C ALA A 50 4.05 -1.43 -0.85
N HIS A 51 4.67 -0.42 -0.25
CA HIS A 51 5.55 0.52 -0.96
C HIS A 51 6.98 0.47 -0.47
N ASP A 52 7.22 0.68 0.82
CA ASP A 52 8.57 0.72 1.38
C ASP A 52 9.36 -0.56 1.08
N GLU A 53 10.66 -0.41 0.88
CA GLU A 53 11.59 -1.50 0.61
C GLU A 53 12.77 -1.46 1.59
N PRO A 54 13.49 -2.57 1.83
CA PRO A 54 14.58 -2.61 2.80
C PRO A 54 15.67 -1.56 2.57
N ALA A 55 15.84 -1.07 1.34
CA ALA A 55 16.86 -0.06 0.98
C ALA A 55 16.25 1.28 0.52
N SER A 56 14.95 1.52 0.71
CA SER A 56 14.30 2.75 0.22
C SER A 56 14.60 3.98 1.09
N HIS A 57 14.89 3.79 2.39
CA HIS A 57 15.15 4.89 3.32
C HIS A 57 14.04 5.97 3.32
N TYR A 58 12.77 5.55 3.13
CA TYR A 58 11.58 6.41 3.03
C TYR A 58 11.54 7.31 1.76
N GLU A 59 12.41 7.08 0.78
CA GLU A 59 12.36 7.77 -0.51
C GLU A 59 11.28 7.15 -1.40
N LEU A 60 10.22 7.91 -1.72
CA LEU A 60 9.07 7.42 -2.49
C LEU A 60 9.41 7.02 -3.93
N ASN A 61 10.46 7.59 -4.51
CA ASN A 61 10.94 7.25 -5.85
C ASN A 61 11.89 6.05 -5.87
N ARG A 62 12.38 5.58 -4.70
CA ARG A 62 13.34 4.49 -4.62
C ARG A 62 12.63 3.12 -4.58
N VAL A 63 12.33 2.61 -5.76
CA VAL A 63 11.61 1.34 -5.96
C VAL A 63 12.47 0.38 -6.77
N ALA A 64 12.94 -0.71 -6.13
CA ALA A 64 13.70 -1.78 -6.76
C ALA A 64 12.84 -2.99 -7.15
N THR A 65 11.67 -3.18 -6.51
CA THR A 65 10.67 -4.15 -6.94
C THR A 65 10.31 -3.91 -8.40
N THR A 66 10.34 -4.95 -9.23
CA THR A 66 10.11 -4.86 -10.67
C THR A 66 8.78 -5.47 -11.06
N ALA A 67 8.15 -4.91 -12.10
CA ALA A 67 7.04 -5.51 -12.81
C ALA A 67 7.36 -5.58 -14.30
N ARG A 68 7.24 -6.77 -14.89
CA ARG A 68 7.50 -7.01 -16.30
C ARG A 68 6.26 -7.59 -16.97
N LYS A 69 6.01 -7.19 -18.21
CA LYS A 69 4.90 -7.75 -18.99
C LYS A 69 5.12 -9.25 -19.23
N ASP A 70 4.06 -10.03 -19.06
CA ASP A 70 3.99 -11.47 -19.35
C ASP A 70 2.66 -11.74 -20.08
N GLY A 71 2.70 -11.81 -21.40
CA GLY A 71 1.49 -11.85 -22.23
C GLY A 71 0.62 -10.61 -22.03
N ALA A 72 -0.62 -10.81 -21.62
CA ALA A 72 -1.56 -9.73 -21.32
C ALA A 72 -1.44 -9.21 -19.87
N GLY A 73 -0.68 -9.87 -19.01
CA GLY A 73 -0.55 -9.53 -17.60
C GLY A 73 0.86 -9.06 -17.22
N TRP A 74 1.18 -9.22 -15.94
CA TRP A 74 2.42 -8.78 -15.34
C TRP A 74 3.01 -9.84 -14.42
N VAL A 75 4.34 -9.84 -14.29
CA VAL A 75 5.08 -10.62 -13.30
C VAL A 75 5.84 -9.66 -12.39
N LEU A 76 5.57 -9.72 -11.10
CA LEU A 76 6.22 -8.89 -10.08
C LEU A 76 7.28 -9.69 -9.33
N ASN A 77 8.45 -9.06 -9.10
CA ASN A 77 9.55 -9.61 -8.31
C ASN A 77 10.15 -8.50 -7.44
N GLY A 78 10.38 -8.81 -6.16
CA GLY A 78 11.01 -7.87 -5.23
C GLY A 78 10.68 -8.16 -3.77
N ALA A 79 10.88 -7.15 -2.94
CA ALA A 79 10.60 -7.22 -1.51
C ALA A 79 10.01 -5.90 -1.02
N LYS A 80 9.08 -5.98 -0.07
CA LYS A 80 8.52 -4.82 0.61
C LYS A 80 8.75 -4.95 2.12
N ALA A 81 9.01 -3.85 2.77
CA ALA A 81 9.33 -3.77 4.19
C ALA A 81 8.27 -2.98 4.95
N VAL A 82 8.06 -3.36 6.20
CA VAL A 82 7.18 -2.63 7.14
C VAL A 82 5.77 -2.38 6.58
N VAL A 83 5.23 -3.34 5.83
CA VAL A 83 3.87 -3.25 5.29
C VAL A 83 2.89 -3.42 6.45
N LEU A 84 2.20 -2.34 6.83
CA LEU A 84 1.26 -2.36 7.95
C LEU A 84 0.14 -3.35 7.67
N PHE A 85 -0.05 -4.32 8.57
CA PHE A 85 -1.00 -5.44 8.44
C PHE A 85 -0.85 -6.25 7.13
N GLY A 86 0.34 -6.25 6.53
CA GLY A 86 0.59 -6.87 5.24
C GLY A 86 0.44 -8.40 5.22
N ASP A 87 0.62 -9.06 6.36
CA ASP A 87 0.41 -10.50 6.53
C ASP A 87 -1.07 -10.90 6.67
N GLN A 88 -1.94 -9.93 6.92
CA GLN A 88 -3.38 -10.11 7.07
C GLN A 88 -4.17 -9.52 5.90
N ALA A 89 -3.52 -8.72 5.06
CA ALA A 89 -4.16 -8.02 3.96
C ALA A 89 -4.59 -9.00 2.86
N GLN A 90 -5.85 -8.93 2.47
CA GLN A 90 -6.41 -9.64 1.33
C GLN A 90 -6.14 -8.91 0.01
N LEU A 91 -5.91 -7.59 0.07
CA LEU A 91 -5.56 -6.75 -1.05
C LEU A 91 -4.30 -5.93 -0.74
N LEU A 92 -3.28 -6.07 -1.58
CA LEU A 92 -2.06 -5.28 -1.51
C LEU A 92 -2.02 -4.28 -2.66
N LEU A 93 -1.80 -3.00 -2.36
CA LEU A 93 -1.41 -2.01 -3.36
C LEU A 93 0.10 -1.96 -3.41
N VAL A 94 0.68 -2.59 -4.44
CA VAL A 94 2.12 -2.78 -4.58
C VAL A 94 2.69 -1.77 -5.58
N SER A 95 3.70 -1.01 -5.17
CA SER A 95 4.51 -0.22 -6.10
C SER A 95 5.58 -1.09 -6.75
N ALA A 96 5.75 -0.99 -8.06
CA ALA A 96 6.80 -1.72 -8.78
C ALA A 96 7.29 -0.91 -9.99
N ARG A 97 8.53 -1.13 -10.35
CA ARG A 97 9.17 -0.45 -11.47
C ARG A 97 8.90 -1.19 -12.78
N THR A 98 8.30 -0.51 -13.72
CA THR A 98 8.06 -1.01 -15.08
C THR A 98 9.11 -0.51 -16.08
N SER A 99 9.82 0.60 -15.75
CA SER A 99 10.91 1.17 -16.55
C SER A 99 11.79 2.09 -15.72
N GLY A 100 12.91 2.56 -16.28
CA GLY A 100 13.82 3.50 -15.61
C GLY A 100 14.73 2.87 -14.55
N ALA A 101 15.51 3.71 -13.88
CA ALA A 101 16.41 3.33 -12.79
C ALA A 101 15.69 3.36 -11.42
N VAL A 102 16.29 2.72 -10.42
CA VAL A 102 15.68 2.54 -9.07
C VAL A 102 15.29 3.86 -8.41
N GLY A 103 16.00 4.95 -8.64
CA GLY A 103 15.73 6.26 -8.05
C GLY A 103 14.93 7.23 -8.94
N ASP A 104 14.48 6.79 -10.13
CA ASP A 104 13.70 7.66 -10.99
C ASP A 104 12.26 7.78 -10.50
N GLU A 105 11.65 8.97 -10.59
CA GLU A 105 10.24 9.18 -10.33
C GLU A 105 9.36 8.53 -11.41
N ALA A 106 9.79 8.67 -12.67
CA ALA A 106 9.11 8.01 -13.80
C ALA A 106 9.37 6.50 -13.80
N GLY A 107 8.42 5.72 -14.30
CA GLY A 107 8.56 4.27 -14.43
C GLY A 107 8.08 3.47 -13.22
N ILE A 108 7.59 4.11 -12.17
CA ILE A 108 6.89 3.46 -11.07
C ILE A 108 5.43 3.24 -11.48
N SER A 109 4.93 2.02 -11.31
CA SER A 109 3.54 1.64 -11.51
C SER A 109 2.97 1.06 -10.23
N LEU A 110 1.64 1.13 -10.08
CA LEU A 110 0.94 0.59 -8.92
C LEU A 110 0.08 -0.60 -9.35
N PHE A 111 0.10 -1.66 -8.54
CA PHE A 111 -0.60 -2.91 -8.84
C PHE A 111 -1.46 -3.35 -7.67
N LEU A 112 -2.69 -3.75 -7.95
CA LEU A 112 -3.56 -4.43 -7.01
C LEU A 112 -3.22 -5.92 -7.04
N VAL A 113 -2.71 -6.44 -5.94
CA VAL A 113 -2.23 -7.82 -5.82
C VAL A 113 -3.02 -8.52 -4.71
N PRO A 114 -3.66 -9.68 -4.95
CA PRO A 114 -4.24 -10.47 -3.88
C PRO A 114 -3.16 -10.88 -2.87
N GLY A 115 -3.46 -10.77 -1.57
CA GLY A 115 -2.51 -11.10 -0.51
C GLY A 115 -2.09 -12.59 -0.51
N ASP A 116 -2.96 -13.45 -1.02
CA ASP A 116 -2.77 -14.90 -1.17
C ASP A 116 -2.28 -15.32 -2.57
N ALA A 117 -1.91 -14.36 -3.44
CA ALA A 117 -1.43 -14.68 -4.78
C ALA A 117 -0.18 -15.57 -4.72
N ALA A 118 -0.12 -16.55 -5.63
CA ALA A 118 1.04 -17.44 -5.73
C ALA A 118 2.33 -16.63 -5.94
N GLY A 119 3.33 -16.89 -5.08
CA GLY A 119 4.60 -16.15 -5.08
C GLY A 119 4.64 -14.98 -4.10
N VAL A 120 3.53 -14.60 -3.46
CA VAL A 120 3.54 -13.68 -2.31
C VAL A 120 3.87 -14.47 -1.05
N SER A 121 4.84 -14.01 -0.30
CA SER A 121 5.19 -14.53 1.03
C SER A 121 5.28 -13.39 2.02
N ALA A 122 4.61 -13.52 3.15
CA ALA A 122 4.58 -12.53 4.21
C ALA A 122 5.20 -13.07 5.50
N ARG A 123 6.10 -12.30 6.12
CA ARG A 123 6.62 -12.55 7.46
C ARG A 123 6.12 -11.45 8.40
N GLY A 124 5.01 -11.76 9.07
CA GLY A 124 4.38 -10.84 10.02
C GLY A 124 5.11 -10.73 11.35
N TYR A 125 4.98 -9.57 12.01
CA TYR A 125 5.49 -9.31 13.36
C TYR A 125 4.67 -8.23 14.06
N GLY A 126 4.59 -8.35 15.39
CA GLY A 126 3.96 -7.32 16.23
C GLY A 126 4.86 -6.10 16.39
N ARG A 127 4.26 -4.90 16.40
CA ARG A 127 4.91 -3.63 16.68
C ARG A 127 4.74 -3.27 18.14
N ILE A 128 5.61 -2.38 18.65
CA ILE A 128 5.58 -1.95 20.06
C ILE A 128 4.30 -1.17 20.43
N ASP A 129 3.66 -0.55 19.45
CA ASP A 129 2.41 0.18 19.60
C ASP A 129 1.16 -0.70 19.61
N GLY A 130 1.31 -2.03 19.57
CA GLY A 130 0.22 -3.00 19.50
C GLY A 130 -0.28 -3.28 18.08
N GLY A 131 0.18 -2.53 17.09
CA GLY A 131 -0.10 -2.79 15.67
C GLY A 131 0.69 -3.97 15.11
N HIS A 132 0.47 -4.26 13.84
CA HIS A 132 1.11 -5.36 13.11
C HIS A 132 1.76 -4.85 11.82
N ALA A 133 2.86 -5.48 11.40
CA ALA A 133 3.49 -5.22 10.12
C ALA A 133 4.08 -6.51 9.54
N ALA A 134 4.43 -6.49 8.27
CA ALA A 134 5.06 -7.62 7.60
C ALA A 134 6.16 -7.18 6.63
N GLU A 135 7.16 -8.06 6.48
CA GLU A 135 8.04 -8.08 5.32
C GLU A 135 7.42 -8.95 4.25
N LEU A 136 7.27 -8.42 3.04
CA LEU A 136 6.74 -9.17 1.90
C LEU A 136 7.85 -9.53 0.93
N THR A 137 7.82 -10.75 0.42
CA THR A 137 8.63 -11.19 -0.72
C THR A 137 7.71 -11.51 -1.89
N LEU A 138 8.03 -10.98 -3.05
CA LEU A 138 7.33 -11.21 -4.30
C LEU A 138 8.24 -12.02 -5.24
N SER A 139 7.86 -13.27 -5.50
CA SER A 139 8.66 -14.19 -6.32
C SER A 139 7.83 -14.67 -7.51
N ASN A 140 8.03 -14.05 -8.66
CA ASN A 140 7.28 -14.33 -9.89
C ASN A 140 5.76 -14.26 -9.70
N VAL A 141 5.29 -13.27 -8.96
CA VAL A 141 3.86 -13.03 -8.72
C VAL A 141 3.19 -12.61 -10.01
N LYS A 142 2.29 -13.46 -10.52
CA LYS A 142 1.55 -13.23 -11.77
C LYS A 142 0.23 -12.55 -11.48
N VAL A 143 -0.02 -11.43 -12.15
CA VAL A 143 -1.29 -10.70 -12.07
C VAL A 143 -1.79 -10.35 -13.48
N GLY A 144 -3.10 -10.17 -13.63
CA GLY A 144 -3.72 -9.79 -14.89
C GLY A 144 -3.41 -8.34 -15.30
N ALA A 145 -3.80 -7.97 -16.50
CA ALA A 145 -3.70 -6.59 -16.99
C ALA A 145 -4.53 -5.62 -16.15
N ASP A 146 -5.62 -6.09 -15.60
CA ASP A 146 -6.56 -5.37 -14.73
C ASP A 146 -6.01 -5.08 -13.33
N ALA A 147 -4.88 -5.66 -12.96
CA ALA A 147 -4.20 -5.35 -11.70
C ALA A 147 -3.51 -3.98 -11.72
N LEU A 148 -3.16 -3.43 -12.89
CA LEU A 148 -2.53 -2.11 -13.00
C LEU A 148 -3.51 -1.02 -12.56
N LEU A 149 -3.14 -0.26 -11.55
CA LEU A 149 -3.91 0.89 -11.07
C LEU A 149 -3.39 2.18 -11.71
N GLY A 150 -4.24 2.86 -12.46
CA GLY A 150 -3.87 4.05 -13.21
C GLY A 150 -3.05 3.74 -14.47
N ALA A 151 -2.13 4.64 -14.85
CA ALA A 151 -1.30 4.50 -16.04
C ALA A 151 0.06 3.88 -15.72
N GLU A 152 0.57 3.03 -16.62
CA GLU A 152 1.90 2.45 -16.54
C GLU A 152 2.98 3.54 -16.43
N GLY A 153 3.88 3.41 -15.48
CA GLY A 153 5.02 4.31 -15.26
C GLY A 153 4.68 5.65 -14.60
N ALA A 154 3.40 5.93 -14.31
CA ALA A 154 2.93 7.20 -13.76
C ALA A 154 2.48 7.11 -12.28
N GLY A 155 2.85 6.04 -11.58
CA GLY A 155 2.39 5.77 -10.22
C GLY A 155 2.97 6.69 -9.15
N HIS A 156 4.15 7.29 -9.38
CA HIS A 156 4.83 8.14 -8.38
C HIS A 156 3.94 9.32 -7.93
N ALA A 157 3.40 10.10 -8.86
CA ALA A 157 2.57 11.25 -8.53
C ALA A 157 1.28 10.87 -7.78
N LEU A 158 0.70 9.69 -8.06
CA LEU A 158 -0.43 9.17 -7.29
C LEU A 158 0.02 8.78 -5.88
N LEU A 159 1.17 8.11 -5.76
CA LEU A 159 1.74 7.69 -4.49
C LEU A 159 2.02 8.90 -3.59
N GLU A 160 2.61 9.98 -4.10
CA GLU A 160 2.84 11.22 -3.35
C GLU A 160 1.53 11.79 -2.77
N ARG A 161 0.47 11.85 -3.58
CA ARG A 161 -0.83 12.35 -3.09
C ARG A 161 -1.45 11.43 -2.02
N VAL A 162 -1.37 10.12 -2.23
CA VAL A 162 -1.89 9.12 -1.29
C VAL A 162 -1.12 9.18 0.04
N VAL A 163 0.21 9.21 -0.01
CA VAL A 163 1.06 9.33 1.19
C VAL A 163 0.84 10.67 1.88
N GLY A 164 0.75 11.77 1.12
CA GLY A 164 0.43 13.09 1.66
C GLY A 164 -0.90 13.11 2.42
N PHE A 165 -1.92 12.42 1.91
CA PHE A 165 -3.20 12.26 2.60
C PHE A 165 -3.06 11.41 3.88
N GLY A 166 -2.24 10.36 3.85
CA GLY A 166 -1.89 9.56 5.04
C GLY A 166 -1.17 10.38 6.10
N LEU A 167 -0.23 11.24 5.71
CA LEU A 167 0.47 12.15 6.64
C LEU A 167 -0.49 13.12 7.34
N LEU A 168 -1.49 13.63 6.62
CA LEU A 168 -2.55 14.45 7.22
C LEU A 168 -3.35 13.65 8.26
N ALA A 169 -3.70 12.41 7.94
CA ALA A 169 -4.42 11.52 8.86
C ALA A 169 -3.59 11.23 10.14
N LEU A 170 -2.31 10.89 9.98
CA LEU A 170 -1.39 10.63 11.10
C LEU A 170 -1.13 11.90 11.93
N SER A 171 -1.10 13.07 11.31
CA SER A 171 -0.99 14.35 12.04
C SER A 171 -2.21 14.59 12.94
N ALA A 172 -3.40 14.28 12.44
CA ALA A 172 -4.64 14.38 13.23
C ALA A 172 -4.65 13.34 14.36
N GLU A 173 -4.19 12.11 14.11
CA GLU A 173 -4.05 11.07 15.13
C GLU A 173 -3.08 11.49 16.23
N SER A 174 -1.93 12.04 15.85
CA SER A 174 -0.94 12.56 16.81
C SER A 174 -1.51 13.68 17.69
N LEU A 175 -2.34 14.57 17.10
CA LEU A 175 -3.02 15.62 17.87
C LEU A 175 -3.96 15.01 18.91
N GLY A 176 -4.76 14.01 18.54
CA GLY A 176 -5.65 13.30 19.46
C GLY A 176 -4.91 12.62 20.60
N ALA A 177 -3.79 11.96 20.31
CA ALA A 177 -2.94 11.34 21.34
C ALA A 177 -2.33 12.37 22.29
N MET A 178 -1.85 13.51 21.77
CA MET A 178 -1.32 14.61 22.59
C MET A 178 -2.39 15.23 23.50
N ASP A 179 -3.60 15.40 23.00
CA ASP A 179 -4.70 15.94 23.81
C ASP A 179 -5.10 15.00 24.95
N LYS A 180 -4.97 13.69 24.74
CA LYS A 180 -5.20 12.69 25.80
C LYS A 180 -4.09 12.65 26.85
N ALA A 181 -2.86 12.99 26.48
CA ALA A 181 -1.71 12.97 27.36
C ALA A 181 -1.60 14.19 28.29
N LYS A 182 -2.39 15.26 28.07
CA LYS A 182 -2.48 16.43 28.94
C LYS A 182 -3.29 16.13 30.20
#